data_e4d81db552d6c843007b3651856909f2
#
_entry.id   e4d81db552d6c843007b3651856909f2
#
_cell.length_a   1.000
_cell.length_b   1.000
_cell.length_c   1.000
_cell.angle_alpha   90.00
_cell.angle_beta   90.00
_cell.angle_gamma   90.00
#
_symmetry.space_group_name_H-M   'P 1'
#
loop_
_entity.id
_entity.type
_entity.pdbx_description
1 polymer ?
#
loop_
_entity_poly.entity_id
_entity_poly.type
_entity_poly.pdbx_seq_one_letter_code
_entity_poly.pdbx_strand_id
1 'polypeptide(L)'
;MTLAALALLALSFFGHAPTIQTVMVHGKPQTLHLYGSRGGPTAIVSSGDGGWIHLAPHVAELLAARGWFVIGFDTRTYLSSASDANRGLTVADIPRDYKTLVSLADAPATKPLLIGISEGAGLSAAAAVDPAIKRDIGGVIAIGLGDSNELAWHVRDAIIYVTKGIPREPLFHATDVLGEIAPVPVAMLRSTGDEFVRPEESDRLMRAARDPKALWTIPAGDHRFSNNLKEFDAQLLDAIGWIESAPTPR
;
A
#
# COMPACT_ATOMS: atom_id res chain seq x y z
N MET A 1 -8.36 -3.17 -57.85
CA MET A 1 -9.16 -2.71 -56.69
C MET A 1 -8.92 -3.68 -55.57
N THR A 2 -8.00 -3.38 -54.67
CA THR A 2 -7.62 -4.23 -53.54
C THR A 2 -8.21 -3.61 -52.28
N LEU A 3 -9.20 -4.30 -51.67
CA LEU A 3 -9.74 -3.93 -50.35
C LEU A 3 -8.71 -4.27 -49.27
N ALA A 4 -8.19 -3.25 -48.62
CA ALA A 4 -7.43 -3.41 -47.41
C ALA A 4 -8.38 -3.63 -46.23
N ALA A 5 -8.33 -4.79 -45.61
CA ALA A 5 -9.06 -5.11 -44.39
C ALA A 5 -8.36 -4.43 -43.21
N LEU A 6 -8.98 -3.39 -42.62
CA LEU A 6 -8.61 -2.86 -41.32
C LEU A 6 -9.08 -3.82 -40.24
N ALA A 7 -8.16 -4.57 -39.66
CA ALA A 7 -8.43 -5.32 -38.43
C ALA A 7 -8.45 -4.36 -37.25
N LEU A 8 -9.64 -4.02 -36.76
CA LEU A 8 -9.81 -3.35 -35.44
C LEU A 8 -9.46 -4.38 -34.36
N LEU A 9 -8.29 -4.22 -33.73
CA LEU A 9 -7.99 -4.87 -32.45
C LEU A 9 -8.84 -4.17 -31.38
N ALA A 10 -10.00 -4.73 -31.08
CA ALA A 10 -10.73 -4.38 -29.87
C ALA A 10 -9.94 -4.93 -28.67
N LEU A 11 -9.16 -4.09 -28.00
CA LEU A 11 -8.65 -4.40 -26.66
C LEU A 11 -9.86 -4.48 -25.73
N SER A 12 -10.29 -5.70 -25.44
CA SER A 12 -11.29 -5.96 -24.40
C SER A 12 -10.66 -5.70 -23.05
N PHE A 13 -10.86 -4.50 -22.50
CA PHE A 13 -10.62 -4.20 -21.10
C PHE A 13 -11.66 -4.91 -20.22
N PHE A 14 -11.57 -6.22 -20.14
CA PHE A 14 -12.25 -6.96 -19.08
C PHE A 14 -11.33 -6.93 -17.86
N GLY A 15 -11.65 -6.09 -16.89
CA GLY A 15 -11.09 -6.21 -15.54
C GLY A 15 -11.38 -7.63 -15.06
N HIS A 16 -10.36 -8.48 -15.00
CA HIS A 16 -10.52 -9.82 -14.46
C HIS A 16 -10.78 -9.71 -12.98
N ALA A 17 -11.84 -10.36 -12.49
CA ALA A 17 -12.05 -10.50 -11.05
C ALA A 17 -10.78 -11.08 -10.41
N PRO A 18 -10.41 -10.63 -9.19
CA PRO A 18 -9.21 -11.14 -8.52
C PRO A 18 -9.32 -12.64 -8.27
N THR A 19 -8.20 -13.33 -8.42
CA THR A 19 -8.06 -14.68 -7.87
C THR A 19 -7.87 -14.58 -6.37
N ILE A 20 -8.60 -15.38 -5.62
CA ILE A 20 -8.52 -15.39 -4.15
C ILE A 20 -7.56 -16.51 -3.72
N GLN A 21 -6.62 -16.16 -2.85
CA GLN A 21 -5.70 -17.11 -2.23
C GLN A 21 -5.71 -16.92 -0.71
N THR A 22 -5.72 -18.01 0.04
CA THR A 22 -5.56 -17.95 1.50
C THR A 22 -4.14 -18.31 1.88
N VAL A 23 -3.53 -17.48 2.74
CA VAL A 23 -2.20 -17.72 3.31
C VAL A 23 -2.23 -17.54 4.82
N MET A 24 -1.28 -18.16 5.52
CA MET A 24 -1.13 -17.98 6.96
C MET A 24 -0.22 -16.79 7.24
N VAL A 25 -0.77 -15.74 7.88
CA VAL A 25 -0.01 -14.58 8.36
C VAL A 25 -0.34 -14.39 9.83
N HIS A 26 0.67 -14.17 10.64
CA HIS A 26 0.53 -14.07 12.11
C HIS A 26 -0.20 -15.26 12.73
N GLY A 27 -0.01 -16.47 12.17
CA GLY A 27 -0.70 -17.68 12.64
C GLY A 27 -2.20 -17.75 12.34
N LYS A 28 -2.72 -16.85 11.54
CA LYS A 28 -4.14 -16.78 11.14
C LYS A 28 -4.29 -16.82 9.62
N PRO A 29 -5.37 -17.44 9.09
CA PRO A 29 -5.64 -17.42 7.67
C PRO A 29 -6.00 -16.00 7.21
N GLN A 30 -5.31 -15.51 6.18
CA GLN A 30 -5.57 -14.23 5.53
C GLN A 30 -5.95 -14.44 4.07
N THR A 31 -6.94 -13.70 3.62
CA THR A 31 -7.38 -13.70 2.23
C THR A 31 -6.56 -12.69 1.43
N LEU A 32 -5.91 -13.15 0.37
CA LEU A 32 -5.23 -12.31 -0.60
C LEU A 32 -6.07 -12.17 -1.86
N HIS A 33 -6.04 -10.96 -2.43
CA HIS A 33 -6.69 -10.61 -3.69
C HIS A 33 -5.62 -10.48 -4.78
N LEU A 34 -5.52 -11.48 -5.65
CA LEU A 34 -4.49 -11.52 -6.69
C LEU A 34 -5.01 -10.98 -8.01
N TYR A 35 -4.34 -9.96 -8.56
CA TYR A 35 -4.66 -9.35 -9.84
C TYR A 35 -3.49 -9.47 -10.81
N GLY A 36 -3.80 -9.48 -12.10
CA GLY A 36 -2.77 -9.59 -13.15
C GLY A 36 -2.14 -10.98 -13.25
N SER A 37 -1.06 -11.06 -13.99
CA SER A 37 -0.34 -12.33 -14.23
C SER A 37 1.02 -12.33 -13.57
N ARG A 38 1.43 -13.46 -13.01
CA ARG A 38 2.78 -13.66 -12.47
C ARG A 38 3.84 -13.46 -13.56
N GLY A 39 5.04 -13.05 -13.16
CA GLY A 39 6.17 -12.81 -14.07
C GLY A 39 6.36 -11.35 -14.49
N GLY A 40 5.39 -10.46 -14.20
CA GLY A 40 5.55 -9.01 -14.33
C GLY A 40 6.14 -8.36 -13.08
N PRO A 41 6.33 -7.01 -13.08
CA PRO A 41 6.63 -6.27 -11.87
C PRO A 41 5.55 -6.55 -10.82
N THR A 42 5.94 -6.59 -9.54
CA THR A 42 5.03 -7.01 -8.47
C THR A 42 4.82 -5.90 -7.45
N ALA A 43 3.58 -5.73 -6.99
CA ALA A 43 3.22 -4.87 -5.87
C ALA A 43 2.46 -5.64 -4.80
N ILE A 44 2.81 -5.41 -3.53
CA ILE A 44 1.97 -5.78 -2.38
C ILE A 44 1.17 -4.53 -2.02
N VAL A 45 -0.16 -4.59 -2.22
CA VAL A 45 -1.07 -3.47 -1.92
C VAL A 45 -1.80 -3.78 -0.62
N SER A 46 -1.50 -3.02 0.44
CA SER A 46 -2.16 -3.12 1.74
C SER A 46 -3.26 -2.07 1.85
N SER A 47 -4.49 -2.51 2.13
CA SER A 47 -5.66 -1.63 2.24
C SER A 47 -5.60 -0.74 3.50
N GLY A 48 -6.53 0.20 3.63
CA GLY A 48 -6.79 0.89 4.89
C GLY A 48 -7.58 0.01 5.88
N ASP A 49 -7.88 0.57 7.04
CA ASP A 49 -8.68 -0.02 8.12
C ASP A 49 -10.15 -0.28 7.71
N GLY A 50 -10.62 0.33 6.62
CA GLY A 50 -11.89 0.00 5.98
C GLY A 50 -11.94 -1.38 5.32
N GLY A 51 -10.80 -2.04 5.11
CA GLY A 51 -10.66 -3.32 4.43
C GLY A 51 -10.43 -3.19 2.92
N TRP A 52 -10.61 -4.31 2.20
CA TRP A 52 -10.37 -4.37 0.75
C TRP A 52 -11.49 -3.74 -0.06
N ILE A 53 -11.63 -2.41 0.03
CA ILE A 53 -12.66 -1.60 -0.63
C ILE A 53 -12.08 -0.29 -1.17
N HIS A 54 -12.85 0.41 -2.02
CA HIS A 54 -12.52 1.73 -2.55
C HIS A 54 -11.16 1.80 -3.24
N LEU A 55 -10.20 2.53 -2.67
CA LEU A 55 -8.92 2.83 -3.31
C LEU A 55 -8.02 1.59 -3.46
N ALA A 56 -8.10 0.60 -2.56
CA ALA A 56 -7.23 -0.57 -2.61
C ALA A 56 -7.48 -1.45 -3.86
N PRO A 57 -8.72 -1.89 -4.16
CA PRO A 57 -8.99 -2.58 -5.42
C PRO A 57 -8.75 -1.68 -6.64
N HIS A 58 -9.01 -0.37 -6.59
CA HIS A 58 -8.72 0.56 -7.68
C HIS A 58 -7.23 0.58 -8.04
N VAL A 59 -6.35 0.70 -7.05
CA VAL A 59 -4.88 0.64 -7.24
C VAL A 59 -4.48 -0.72 -7.83
N ALA A 60 -5.02 -1.81 -7.32
CA ALA A 60 -4.72 -3.14 -7.82
C ALA A 60 -5.13 -3.33 -9.29
N GLU A 61 -6.32 -2.89 -9.67
CA GLU A 61 -6.82 -2.93 -11.04
C GLU A 61 -6.01 -2.03 -11.98
N LEU A 62 -5.67 -0.81 -11.52
CA LEU A 62 -4.83 0.13 -12.27
C LEU A 62 -3.47 -0.46 -12.63
N LEU A 63 -2.83 -1.12 -11.68
CA LEU A 63 -1.52 -1.75 -11.87
C LEU A 63 -1.61 -3.03 -12.71
N ALA A 64 -2.61 -3.88 -12.44
CA ALA A 64 -2.83 -5.10 -13.22
C ALA A 64 -3.09 -4.81 -14.70
N ALA A 65 -3.85 -3.74 -15.01
CA ALA A 65 -4.08 -3.28 -16.38
C ALA A 65 -2.80 -2.84 -17.10
N ARG A 66 -1.70 -2.61 -16.34
CA ARG A 66 -0.37 -2.26 -16.84
C ARG A 66 0.65 -3.40 -16.76
N GLY A 67 0.17 -4.62 -16.58
CA GLY A 67 1.00 -5.82 -16.58
C GLY A 67 1.67 -6.15 -15.25
N TRP A 68 1.29 -5.48 -14.15
CA TRP A 68 1.77 -5.82 -12.82
C TRP A 68 1.05 -7.04 -12.28
N PHE A 69 1.76 -7.85 -11.51
CA PHE A 69 1.16 -8.81 -10.59
C PHE A 69 0.94 -8.12 -9.24
N VAL A 70 -0.30 -8.10 -8.77
CA VAL A 70 -0.65 -7.42 -7.52
C VAL A 70 -1.13 -8.43 -6.48
N ILE A 71 -0.54 -8.36 -5.31
CA ILE A 71 -0.91 -9.11 -4.12
C ILE A 71 -1.65 -8.14 -3.19
N GLY A 72 -2.98 -8.18 -3.22
CA GLY A 72 -3.83 -7.37 -2.37
C GLY A 72 -3.97 -7.99 -0.99
N PHE A 73 -3.69 -7.20 0.06
CA PHE A 73 -3.72 -7.59 1.46
C PHE A 73 -4.72 -6.74 2.24
N ASP A 74 -5.69 -7.39 2.87
CA ASP A 74 -6.73 -6.74 3.66
C ASP A 74 -6.23 -6.44 5.08
N THR A 75 -5.80 -5.19 5.29
CA THR A 75 -5.28 -4.69 6.57
C THR A 75 -6.29 -4.83 7.70
N ARG A 76 -7.56 -4.54 7.45
CA ARG A 76 -8.62 -4.66 8.47
C ARG A 76 -8.75 -6.10 8.96
N THR A 77 -8.80 -7.06 8.04
CA THR A 77 -8.88 -8.49 8.41
C THR A 77 -7.65 -8.93 9.17
N TYR A 78 -6.46 -8.46 8.77
CA TYR A 78 -5.20 -8.74 9.46
C TYR A 78 -5.20 -8.20 10.90
N LEU A 79 -5.50 -6.91 11.09
CA LEU A 79 -5.54 -6.27 12.41
C LEU A 79 -6.60 -6.89 13.31
N SER A 80 -7.81 -7.20 12.78
CA SER A 80 -8.87 -7.86 13.52
C SER A 80 -8.46 -9.24 14.00
N SER A 81 -7.81 -10.03 13.13
CA SER A 81 -7.37 -11.40 13.47
C SER A 81 -6.25 -11.41 14.52
N ALA A 82 -5.40 -10.36 14.52
CA ALA A 82 -4.36 -10.18 15.52
C ALA A 82 -4.93 -9.75 16.88
N SER A 83 -6.02 -8.98 16.87
CA SER A 83 -6.71 -8.53 18.09
C SER A 83 -7.26 -9.70 18.93
N ASP A 84 -7.66 -10.78 18.26
CA ASP A 84 -8.20 -11.99 18.90
C ASP A 84 -7.11 -12.96 19.41
N ALA A 85 -5.82 -12.61 19.22
CA ALA A 85 -4.73 -13.44 19.70
C ALA A 85 -4.45 -13.19 21.19
N ASN A 86 -3.98 -14.21 21.92
CA ASN A 86 -3.59 -14.11 23.33
C ASN A 86 -2.48 -13.06 23.56
N ARG A 87 -1.70 -12.77 22.55
CA ARG A 87 -0.70 -11.70 22.48
C ARG A 87 -1.04 -10.85 21.25
N GLY A 88 -1.45 -9.63 21.44
CA GLY A 88 -1.73 -8.69 20.35
C GLY A 88 -0.53 -8.48 19.43
N LEU A 89 -0.76 -7.85 18.28
CA LEU A 89 0.26 -7.47 17.32
C LEU A 89 1.22 -6.43 17.93
N THR A 90 2.49 -6.56 17.63
CA THR A 90 3.53 -5.55 17.95
C THR A 90 4.19 -5.07 16.66
N VAL A 91 4.82 -3.90 16.69
CA VAL A 91 5.58 -3.37 15.52
C VAL A 91 6.64 -4.37 15.05
N ALA A 92 7.26 -5.11 15.97
CA ALA A 92 8.29 -6.12 15.67
C ALA A 92 7.74 -7.36 14.93
N ASP A 93 6.44 -7.60 14.97
CA ASP A 93 5.81 -8.71 14.25
C ASP A 93 5.58 -8.39 12.77
N ILE A 94 5.35 -7.12 12.44
CA ILE A 94 4.98 -6.66 11.10
C ILE A 94 5.99 -7.09 10.03
N PRO A 95 7.31 -6.89 10.19
CA PRO A 95 8.27 -7.31 9.17
C PRO A 95 8.22 -8.81 8.87
N ARG A 96 8.08 -9.65 9.90
CA ARG A 96 7.99 -11.11 9.73
C ARG A 96 6.73 -11.49 8.93
N ASP A 97 5.61 -10.83 9.22
CA ASP A 97 4.34 -11.10 8.58
C ASP A 97 4.36 -10.62 7.12
N TYR A 98 4.93 -9.44 6.84
CA TYR A 98 5.13 -8.93 5.47
C TYR A 98 6.16 -9.75 4.67
N LYS A 99 7.13 -10.39 5.33
CA LYS A 99 8.04 -11.31 4.64
C LYS A 99 7.29 -12.46 3.97
N THR A 100 6.21 -12.94 4.58
CA THR A 100 5.32 -13.95 3.96
C THR A 100 4.73 -13.41 2.65
N LEU A 101 4.24 -12.16 2.64
CA LEU A 101 3.68 -11.53 1.44
C LEU A 101 4.75 -11.30 0.36
N VAL A 102 5.91 -10.78 0.75
CA VAL A 102 7.04 -10.54 -0.16
C VAL A 102 7.53 -11.85 -0.80
N SER A 103 7.52 -12.95 -0.06
CA SER A 103 7.93 -14.26 -0.58
C SER A 103 6.99 -14.83 -1.66
N LEU A 104 5.77 -14.28 -1.80
CA LEU A 104 4.82 -14.64 -2.87
C LEU A 104 5.06 -13.86 -4.16
N ALA A 105 5.91 -12.85 -4.12
CA ALA A 105 6.31 -12.09 -5.30
C ALA A 105 7.21 -12.95 -6.18
N ASP A 106 6.77 -13.22 -7.38
CA ASP A 106 7.35 -14.21 -8.29
C ASP A 106 8.11 -13.54 -9.45
N ALA A 107 8.75 -12.40 -9.18
CA ALA A 107 9.46 -11.63 -10.19
C ALA A 107 10.97 -11.61 -9.91
N PRO A 108 11.73 -12.50 -10.54
CA PRO A 108 13.18 -12.55 -10.33
C PRO A 108 13.93 -11.32 -10.87
N ALA A 109 13.32 -10.52 -11.75
CA ALA A 109 13.95 -9.38 -12.40
C ALA A 109 13.78 -8.05 -11.68
N THR A 110 12.71 -7.87 -10.87
CA THR A 110 12.39 -6.63 -10.17
C THR A 110 11.94 -6.92 -8.74
N LYS A 111 12.46 -6.15 -7.79
CA LYS A 111 12.00 -6.24 -6.41
C LYS A 111 10.57 -5.70 -6.29
N PRO A 112 9.68 -6.35 -5.53
CA PRO A 112 8.32 -5.88 -5.35
C PRO A 112 8.26 -4.53 -4.64
N LEU A 113 7.23 -3.74 -4.93
CA LEU A 113 6.90 -2.52 -4.19
C LEU A 113 5.92 -2.84 -3.06
N LEU A 114 6.11 -2.19 -1.91
CA LEU A 114 5.09 -2.11 -0.88
C LEU A 114 4.26 -0.85 -1.11
N ILE A 115 2.97 -1.00 -1.39
CA ILE A 115 2.03 0.11 -1.58
C ILE A 115 0.99 0.03 -0.49
N GLY A 116 1.02 0.97 0.44
CA GLY A 116 0.07 0.99 1.54
C GLY A 116 -0.88 2.18 1.44
N ILE A 117 -2.11 1.99 1.88
CA ILE A 117 -3.17 3.00 1.91
C ILE A 117 -3.62 3.18 3.35
N SER A 118 -3.57 4.43 3.86
CA SER A 118 -3.99 4.75 5.24
C SER A 118 -3.25 3.86 6.26
N GLU A 119 -3.94 3.05 7.06
CA GLU A 119 -3.32 2.08 7.99
C GLU A 119 -2.35 1.13 7.28
N GLY A 120 -2.67 0.69 6.07
CA GLY A 120 -1.76 -0.14 5.27
C GLY A 120 -0.47 0.58 4.90
N ALA A 121 -0.48 1.93 4.82
CA ALA A 121 0.73 2.72 4.59
C ALA A 121 1.68 2.67 5.80
N GLY A 122 1.13 2.78 7.01
CA GLY A 122 1.88 2.61 8.25
C GLY A 122 2.48 1.22 8.38
N LEU A 123 1.69 0.18 8.15
CA LEU A 123 2.17 -1.21 8.19
C LEU A 123 3.27 -1.47 7.14
N SER A 124 3.12 -0.94 5.92
CA SER A 124 4.14 -1.06 4.86
C SER A 124 5.44 -0.34 5.25
N ALA A 125 5.34 0.84 5.87
CA ALA A 125 6.49 1.57 6.40
C ALA A 125 7.18 0.79 7.54
N ALA A 126 6.41 0.28 8.51
CA ALA A 126 6.94 -0.52 9.61
C ALA A 126 7.58 -1.83 9.15
N ALA A 127 7.04 -2.47 8.10
CA ALA A 127 7.66 -3.65 7.51
C ALA A 127 9.03 -3.33 6.88
N ALA A 128 9.13 -2.19 6.22
CA ALA A 128 10.32 -1.78 5.48
C ALA A 128 11.52 -1.37 6.36
N VAL A 129 11.39 -1.34 7.69
CA VAL A 129 12.54 -1.08 8.57
C VAL A 129 13.45 -2.29 8.74
N ASP A 130 12.92 -3.50 8.51
CA ASP A 130 13.68 -4.74 8.68
C ASP A 130 14.74 -4.91 7.58
N PRO A 131 15.99 -5.23 7.93
CA PRO A 131 17.07 -5.38 6.94
C PRO A 131 16.82 -6.47 5.89
N ALA A 132 16.07 -7.53 6.22
CA ALA A 132 15.74 -8.57 5.25
C ALA A 132 14.70 -8.05 4.24
N ILE A 133 13.66 -7.38 4.73
CA ILE A 133 12.66 -6.75 3.86
C ILE A 133 13.30 -5.69 2.95
N LYS A 134 14.15 -4.82 3.47
CA LYS A 134 14.89 -3.80 2.67
C LYS A 134 15.64 -4.39 1.50
N ARG A 135 16.25 -5.57 1.68
CA ARG A 135 16.97 -6.25 0.58
C ARG A 135 16.03 -6.77 -0.50
N ASP A 136 14.81 -7.11 -0.12
CA ASP A 136 13.88 -7.85 -0.96
C ASP A 136 12.83 -6.95 -1.63
N ILE A 137 12.73 -5.64 -1.27
CA ILE A 137 11.78 -4.69 -1.85
C ILE A 137 12.48 -3.60 -2.67
N GLY A 138 11.76 -3.04 -3.66
CA GLY A 138 12.23 -1.94 -4.49
C GLY A 138 11.93 -0.56 -3.90
N GLY A 139 10.87 -0.43 -3.12
CA GLY A 139 10.44 0.84 -2.54
C GLY A 139 9.15 0.73 -1.75
N VAL A 140 8.80 1.82 -1.07
CA VAL A 140 7.55 1.98 -0.33
C VAL A 140 6.77 3.16 -0.91
N ILE A 141 5.49 2.94 -1.22
CA ILE A 141 4.54 4.00 -1.57
C ILE A 141 3.50 4.09 -0.46
N ALA A 142 3.46 5.22 0.23
CA ALA A 142 2.56 5.48 1.35
C ALA A 142 1.49 6.49 0.92
N ILE A 143 0.24 6.03 0.79
CA ILE A 143 -0.90 6.82 0.34
C ILE A 143 -1.75 7.21 1.53
N GLY A 144 -1.90 8.50 1.80
CA GLY A 144 -2.68 8.99 2.93
C GLY A 144 -2.15 8.53 4.28
N LEU A 145 -0.82 8.46 4.45
CA LEU A 145 -0.18 8.03 5.70
C LEU A 145 -0.43 9.03 6.81
N GLY A 146 -1.05 8.59 7.90
CA GLY A 146 -1.10 9.29 9.18
C GLY A 146 0.05 8.91 10.11
N ASP A 147 0.29 9.73 11.14
CA ASP A 147 1.33 9.43 12.13
C ASP A 147 0.95 8.30 13.09
N SER A 148 -0.29 8.26 13.54
CA SER A 148 -0.80 7.22 14.44
C SER A 148 -1.36 6.05 13.65
N ASN A 149 -0.79 4.85 13.80
CA ASN A 149 -1.18 3.65 13.08
C ASN A 149 -1.53 2.54 14.07
N GLU A 150 -2.62 1.81 13.79
CA GLU A 150 -3.18 0.82 14.69
C GLU A 150 -2.46 -0.53 14.61
N LEU A 151 -2.36 -1.21 15.76
CA LEU A 151 -1.87 -2.59 15.90
C LEU A 151 -2.99 -3.58 16.23
N ALA A 152 -4.23 -3.12 16.21
CA ALA A 152 -5.44 -3.91 16.42
C ALA A 152 -6.61 -3.22 15.73
N TRP A 153 -7.68 -3.96 15.47
CA TRP A 153 -8.91 -3.38 14.96
C TRP A 153 -10.13 -4.08 15.57
N HIS A 154 -11.09 -3.30 16.07
CA HIS A 154 -12.37 -3.80 16.57
C HIS A 154 -13.53 -3.02 15.95
N VAL A 155 -14.71 -3.62 15.90
CA VAL A 155 -15.92 -2.97 15.33
C VAL A 155 -16.23 -1.61 15.98
N ARG A 156 -15.91 -1.44 17.28
CA ARG A 156 -16.07 -0.17 17.99
C ARG A 156 -15.21 0.96 17.41
N ASP A 157 -14.10 0.63 16.72
CA ASP A 157 -13.19 1.61 16.14
C ASP A 157 -13.81 2.28 14.91
N ALA A 158 -14.80 1.64 14.28
CA ALA A 158 -15.56 2.24 13.20
C ALA A 158 -16.23 3.59 13.58
N ILE A 159 -16.40 3.89 14.86
CA ILE A 159 -16.92 5.19 15.34
C ILE A 159 -15.96 6.35 15.01
N ILE A 160 -14.67 6.08 14.80
CA ILE A 160 -13.66 7.06 14.46
C ILE A 160 -13.98 7.75 13.12
N TYR A 161 -14.58 7.05 12.18
CA TYR A 161 -15.04 7.63 10.90
C TYR A 161 -16.04 8.78 11.11
N VAL A 162 -16.78 8.74 12.22
CA VAL A 162 -17.75 9.79 12.57
C VAL A 162 -17.15 10.83 13.51
N THR A 163 -16.35 10.40 14.48
CA THR A 163 -15.84 11.28 15.56
C THR A 163 -14.49 11.91 15.23
N LYS A 164 -13.76 11.38 14.26
CA LYS A 164 -12.37 11.76 13.92
C LYS A 164 -11.45 11.73 15.15
N GLY A 165 -11.74 10.83 16.08
CA GLY A 165 -11.00 10.66 17.32
C GLY A 165 -9.74 9.81 17.13
N ILE A 166 -8.93 9.71 18.19
CA ILE A 166 -7.78 8.80 18.24
C ILE A 166 -8.29 7.41 18.65
N PRO A 167 -7.88 6.33 17.95
CA PRO A 167 -8.18 4.95 18.35
C PRO A 167 -7.73 4.66 19.78
N ARG A 168 -8.45 3.77 20.46
CA ARG A 168 -8.05 3.29 21.81
C ARG A 168 -7.16 2.05 21.76
N GLU A 169 -6.89 1.57 20.57
CA GLU A 169 -6.07 0.39 20.32
C GLU A 169 -4.58 0.69 20.52
N PRO A 170 -3.74 -0.34 20.70
CA PRO A 170 -2.29 -0.13 20.66
C PRO A 170 -1.88 0.52 19.33
N LEU A 171 -1.04 1.54 19.42
CA LEU A 171 -0.59 2.35 18.28
C LEU A 171 0.93 2.31 18.17
N PHE A 172 1.41 2.63 16.96
CA PHE A 172 2.78 3.09 16.75
C PHE A 172 2.74 4.39 15.92
N HIS A 173 3.84 5.15 15.96
CA HIS A 173 3.95 6.38 15.19
C HIS A 173 4.81 6.17 13.95
N ALA A 174 4.29 6.62 12.80
CA ALA A 174 5.03 6.53 11.55
C ALA A 174 6.34 7.35 11.60
N THR A 175 6.36 8.45 12.36
CA THR A 175 7.59 9.24 12.61
C THR A 175 8.72 8.44 13.26
N ASP A 176 8.41 7.39 14.02
CA ASP A 176 9.41 6.56 14.69
C ASP A 176 10.09 5.57 13.73
N VAL A 177 9.41 5.21 12.63
CA VAL A 177 9.88 4.17 11.70
C VAL A 177 10.40 4.73 10.38
N LEU A 178 9.87 5.85 9.88
CA LEU A 178 10.19 6.38 8.55
C LEU A 178 11.68 6.63 8.32
N GLY A 179 12.40 7.13 9.34
CA GLY A 179 13.84 7.38 9.25
C GLY A 179 14.68 6.12 9.10
N GLU A 180 14.14 4.98 9.53
CA GLU A 180 14.84 3.69 9.48
C GLU A 180 14.64 2.95 8.15
N ILE A 181 13.76 3.42 7.25
CA ILE A 181 13.51 2.77 5.94
C ILE A 181 14.70 2.95 5.00
N ALA A 182 15.39 4.08 5.08
CA ALA A 182 16.55 4.34 4.23
C ALA A 182 17.55 3.16 4.25
N PRO A 183 18.19 2.84 3.11
CA PRO A 183 18.21 3.57 1.83
C PRO A 183 17.10 3.17 0.84
N VAL A 184 16.06 2.44 1.25
CA VAL A 184 14.92 2.11 0.39
C VAL A 184 14.13 3.39 0.08
N PRO A 185 13.78 3.66 -1.20
CA PRO A 185 13.02 4.83 -1.58
C PRO A 185 11.62 4.85 -0.94
N VAL A 186 11.21 6.02 -0.46
CA VAL A 186 9.86 6.25 0.10
C VAL A 186 9.17 7.35 -0.69
N ALA A 187 8.06 7.00 -1.35
CA ALA A 187 7.15 7.92 -2.01
C ALA A 187 5.90 8.11 -1.14
N MET A 188 5.51 9.35 -0.87
CA MET A 188 4.28 9.65 -0.15
C MET A 188 3.30 10.37 -1.08
N LEU A 189 2.03 9.97 -1.06
CA LEU A 189 0.94 10.63 -1.76
C LEU A 189 -0.07 11.16 -0.75
N ARG A 190 -0.39 12.45 -0.84
CA ARG A 190 -1.40 13.09 0.02
C ARG A 190 -2.48 13.80 -0.78
N SER A 191 -3.70 13.84 -0.26
CA SER A 191 -4.78 14.70 -0.73
C SER A 191 -4.69 16.10 -0.10
N THR A 192 -5.04 17.15 -0.86
CA THR A 192 -5.12 18.52 -0.30
C THR A 192 -6.30 18.72 0.63
N GLY A 193 -7.36 17.93 0.47
CA GLY A 193 -8.58 17.99 1.28
C GLY A 193 -8.79 16.78 2.16
N ASP A 194 -7.71 16.12 2.58
CA ASP A 194 -7.74 14.97 3.47
C ASP A 194 -8.34 15.36 4.83
N GLU A 195 -9.44 14.72 5.20
CA GLU A 195 -10.15 14.98 6.45
C GLU A 195 -9.55 14.28 7.67
N PHE A 196 -8.63 13.32 7.46
CA PHE A 196 -7.95 12.57 8.51
C PHE A 196 -6.50 13.01 8.71
N VAL A 197 -5.78 13.25 7.61
CA VAL A 197 -4.35 13.58 7.63
C VAL A 197 -4.13 14.99 7.08
N ARG A 198 -3.86 15.94 7.96
CA ARG A 198 -3.61 17.33 7.56
C ARG A 198 -2.28 17.49 6.84
N PRO A 199 -2.16 18.49 5.94
CA PRO A 199 -0.91 18.75 5.21
C PRO A 199 0.32 18.91 6.12
N GLU A 200 0.17 19.57 7.28
CA GLU A 200 1.27 19.79 8.24
C GLU A 200 1.77 18.47 8.84
N GLU A 201 0.87 17.49 8.99
CA GLU A 201 1.23 16.15 9.46
C GLU A 201 2.04 15.41 8.39
N SER A 202 1.59 15.42 7.14
CA SER A 202 2.35 14.83 6.01
C SER A 202 3.73 15.50 5.87
N ASP A 203 3.84 16.82 6.06
CA ASP A 203 5.12 17.53 6.04
C ASP A 203 6.03 17.11 7.20
N ARG A 204 5.48 16.82 8.38
CA ARG A 204 6.22 16.28 9.53
C ARG A 204 6.74 14.88 9.25
N LEU A 205 5.91 14.00 8.69
CA LEU A 205 6.27 12.66 8.27
C LEU A 205 7.38 12.67 7.22
N MET A 206 7.28 13.54 6.21
CA MET A 206 8.34 13.73 5.23
C MET A 206 9.67 14.20 5.84
N ARG A 207 9.64 15.02 6.87
CA ARG A 207 10.86 15.43 7.59
C ARG A 207 11.48 14.26 8.37
N ALA A 208 10.67 13.36 8.93
CA ALA A 208 11.14 12.18 9.65
C ALA A 208 11.80 11.14 8.74
N ALA A 209 11.31 11.00 7.51
CA ALA A 209 11.92 10.10 6.52
C ALA A 209 13.32 10.62 6.10
N ARG A 210 14.23 9.68 5.78
CA ARG A 210 15.55 9.96 5.18
C ARG A 210 15.52 9.71 3.68
N ASP A 211 16.47 10.30 2.95
CA ASP A 211 16.60 10.08 1.51
C ASP A 211 16.95 8.63 1.17
N PRO A 212 16.45 8.15 -0.01
CA PRO A 212 15.64 8.85 -1.02
C PRO A 212 14.15 8.90 -0.64
N LYS A 213 13.57 10.09 -0.70
CA LYS A 213 12.16 10.34 -0.39
C LYS A 213 11.55 11.40 -1.29
N ALA A 214 10.25 11.29 -1.59
CA ALA A 214 9.52 12.30 -2.35
C ALA A 214 8.04 12.36 -1.93
N LEU A 215 7.39 13.51 -2.16
CA LEU A 215 6.00 13.76 -1.79
C LEU A 215 5.22 14.26 -3.01
N TRP A 216 4.12 13.59 -3.31
CA TRP A 216 3.12 14.01 -4.29
C TRP A 216 1.90 14.59 -3.57
N THR A 217 1.50 15.78 -3.97
CA THR A 217 0.32 16.46 -3.44
C THR A 217 -0.74 16.51 -4.51
N ILE A 218 -1.86 15.85 -4.27
CA ILE A 218 -2.95 15.67 -5.23
C ILE A 218 -4.13 16.57 -4.82
N PRO A 219 -4.61 17.46 -5.69
CA PRO A 219 -5.78 18.27 -5.41
C PRO A 219 -7.04 17.40 -5.42
N ALA A 220 -7.38 16.86 -4.25
CA ALA A 220 -8.57 16.06 -4.02
C ALA A 220 -9.28 16.52 -2.74
N GLY A 221 -10.58 16.24 -2.64
CA GLY A 221 -11.44 16.74 -1.58
C GLY A 221 -11.59 15.82 -0.39
N ASP A 222 -11.02 14.62 -0.44
CA ASP A 222 -11.12 13.63 0.62
C ASP A 222 -9.87 12.72 0.69
N HIS A 223 -9.79 11.95 1.77
CA HIS A 223 -8.73 10.96 2.02
C HIS A 223 -8.62 9.86 0.94
N ARG A 224 -9.71 9.60 0.21
CA ARG A 224 -9.81 8.54 -0.80
C ARG A 224 -9.55 9.03 -2.21
N PHE A 225 -9.29 10.33 -2.40
CA PHE A 225 -9.09 10.96 -3.72
C PHE A 225 -10.32 10.79 -4.65
N SER A 226 -11.50 10.54 -4.10
CA SER A 226 -12.68 10.06 -4.83
C SER A 226 -13.15 11.02 -5.92
N ASN A 227 -12.95 12.31 -5.75
CA ASN A 227 -13.33 13.34 -6.73
C ASN A 227 -12.21 13.65 -7.77
N ASN A 228 -11.04 13.03 -7.68
CA ASN A 228 -9.93 13.25 -8.63
C ASN A 228 -9.05 12.00 -8.85
N LEU A 229 -9.68 10.84 -9.04
CA LEU A 229 -8.98 9.58 -9.29
C LEU A 229 -8.07 9.62 -10.52
N LYS A 230 -8.42 10.39 -11.55
CA LYS A 230 -7.57 10.51 -12.74
C LYS A 230 -6.20 11.12 -12.42
N GLU A 231 -6.18 12.17 -11.61
CA GLU A 231 -4.92 12.78 -11.17
C GLU A 231 -4.17 11.87 -10.19
N PHE A 232 -4.91 11.22 -9.28
CA PHE A 232 -4.34 10.22 -8.39
C PHE A 232 -3.62 9.11 -9.16
N ASP A 233 -4.24 8.56 -10.21
CA ASP A 233 -3.66 7.52 -11.06
C ASP A 233 -2.35 8.00 -11.71
N ALA A 234 -2.37 9.22 -12.26
CA ALA A 234 -1.19 9.80 -12.89
C ALA A 234 -0.04 10.00 -11.89
N GLN A 235 -0.33 10.54 -10.72
CA GLN A 235 0.67 10.79 -9.67
C GLN A 235 1.19 9.49 -9.03
N LEU A 236 0.35 8.46 -8.89
CA LEU A 236 0.78 7.14 -8.43
C LEU A 236 1.77 6.51 -9.43
N LEU A 237 1.49 6.59 -10.72
CA LEU A 237 2.38 6.06 -11.75
C LEU A 237 3.70 6.86 -11.84
N ASP A 238 3.66 8.18 -11.64
CA ASP A 238 4.86 9.01 -11.55
C ASP A 238 5.71 8.63 -10.32
N ALA A 239 5.08 8.41 -9.17
CA ALA A 239 5.76 7.94 -7.96
C ALA A 239 6.43 6.56 -8.15
N ILE A 240 5.78 5.64 -8.86
CA ILE A 240 6.36 4.35 -9.23
C ILE A 240 7.59 4.55 -10.10
N GLY A 241 7.48 5.35 -11.17
CA GLY A 241 8.60 5.64 -12.07
C GLY A 241 9.76 6.32 -11.34
N TRP A 242 9.48 7.18 -10.37
CA TRP A 242 10.51 7.80 -9.54
C TRP A 242 11.24 6.75 -8.68
N ILE A 243 10.52 5.81 -8.03
CA ILE A 243 11.14 4.72 -7.27
C ILE A 243 12.02 3.84 -8.18
N GLU A 244 11.51 3.47 -9.36
CA GLU A 244 12.25 2.63 -10.31
C GLU A 244 13.52 3.31 -10.84
N SER A 245 13.55 4.65 -10.89
CA SER A 245 14.71 5.44 -11.30
C SER A 245 15.69 5.75 -10.15
N ALA A 246 15.28 5.51 -8.89
CA ALA A 246 16.13 5.77 -7.73
C ALA A 246 17.36 4.86 -7.73
N PRO A 247 18.54 5.35 -7.29
CA PRO A 247 19.73 4.53 -7.19
C PRO A 247 19.47 3.32 -6.28
N THR A 248 19.63 2.13 -6.82
CA THR A 248 19.52 0.90 -6.01
C THR A 248 20.61 0.92 -4.94
N PRO A 249 20.27 0.77 -3.66
CA PRO A 249 21.28 0.62 -2.62
C PRO A 249 22.19 -0.57 -2.94
N ARG A 250 23.50 -0.33 -2.95
CA ARG A 250 24.52 -1.39 -3.12
C ARG A 250 24.65 -2.22 -1.86
#